data_cacdc89a0e0a29e86eba1ef0dd9dc645
#
_entry.id   cacdc89a0e0a29e86eba1ef0dd9dc645
#
_cell.length_a   1.000
_cell.length_b   1.000
_cell.length_c   1.000
_cell.angle_alpha   90.00
_cell.angle_beta   90.00
_cell.angle_gamma   90.00
#
_symmetry.space_group_name_H-M   'P 1'
#
loop_
_entity.id
_entity.type
_entity.pdbx_description
1 polymer ?
#
loop_
_entity_poly.entity_id
_entity_poly.type
_entity_poly.pdbx_seq_one_letter_code
_entity_poly.pdbx_strand_id
1 'polypeptide(L)'
;MYKRQGLDYYNQTVFEWISNDLGSQGTICGGGRYDGLVEKMGGNPTPAIGFAMGLERIALLIQDKNSQLVKKRCQLYFVALGDQAQIESMKLSKKILQVLPNITLSNDISMGSLKSQMKKADKSNADFALILGEEELSNNQLSIKPLKGQGVQQSIELEGIIQHLQEIL
;
A
#
# COMPACT_ATOMS: atom_id res chain seq x y z
N MET A 1 21.58 -32.30 -4.12
CA MET A 1 21.37 -31.65 -2.81
C MET A 1 22.20 -30.37 -2.80
N TYR A 2 21.63 -29.24 -3.09
CA TYR A 2 22.33 -27.94 -3.09
C TYR A 2 22.55 -27.51 -1.66
N LYS A 3 23.78 -27.53 -1.16
CA LYS A 3 24.14 -26.92 0.12
C LYS A 3 24.08 -25.39 -0.06
N ARG A 4 23.11 -24.71 0.53
CA ARG A 4 23.19 -23.27 0.75
C ARG A 4 24.30 -23.00 1.77
N GLN A 5 25.49 -22.71 1.29
CA GLN A 5 26.57 -22.22 2.13
C GLN A 5 26.21 -20.81 2.59
N GLY A 6 26.07 -20.59 3.90
CA GLY A 6 26.01 -19.26 4.49
C GLY A 6 24.85 -18.94 5.44
N LEU A 7 23.87 -19.82 5.67
CA LEU A 7 22.75 -19.56 6.57
C LEU A 7 22.57 -20.71 7.56
N ASP A 8 23.51 -20.83 8.50
CA ASP A 8 23.53 -21.92 9.50
C ASP A 8 22.52 -21.74 10.65
N TYR A 9 21.68 -20.70 10.59
CA TYR A 9 20.70 -20.43 11.62
C TYR A 9 19.35 -21.15 11.41
N TYR A 10 19.08 -21.68 10.23
CA TYR A 10 17.88 -22.49 10.03
C TYR A 10 18.02 -23.84 10.71
N ASN A 11 16.97 -24.26 11.41
CA ASN A 11 17.00 -25.48 12.22
C ASN A 11 15.99 -26.56 11.85
N GLN A 12 14.98 -26.27 11.02
CA GLN A 12 13.95 -27.23 10.61
C GLN A 12 13.52 -26.98 9.16
N THR A 13 12.31 -26.46 8.95
CA THR A 13 11.75 -26.18 7.62
C THR A 13 12.49 -25.07 6.94
N VAL A 14 12.94 -25.32 5.73
CA VAL A 14 13.50 -24.31 4.81
C VAL A 14 12.73 -24.39 3.52
N PHE A 15 12.37 -23.25 2.93
CA PHE A 15 11.66 -23.17 1.66
C PHE A 15 12.31 -22.18 0.72
N GLU A 16 12.06 -22.38 -0.55
CA GLU A 16 12.54 -21.51 -1.62
C GLU A 16 11.53 -21.51 -2.76
N TRP A 17 11.25 -20.32 -3.27
CA TRP A 17 10.45 -20.13 -4.47
C TRP A 17 11.36 -19.77 -5.63
N ILE A 18 11.27 -20.57 -6.68
CA ILE A 18 12.15 -20.49 -7.85
C ILE A 18 11.29 -20.25 -9.09
N SER A 19 11.71 -19.33 -9.95
CA SER A 19 11.17 -19.14 -11.29
C SER A 19 12.19 -19.58 -12.32
N ASN A 20 11.76 -20.29 -13.34
CA ASN A 20 12.58 -20.65 -14.48
C ASN A 20 12.80 -19.48 -15.46
N ASP A 21 11.98 -18.42 -15.34
CA ASP A 21 12.02 -17.26 -16.23
C ASP A 21 13.20 -16.31 -15.92
N LEU A 22 13.92 -16.53 -14.80
CA LEU A 22 15.08 -15.72 -14.39
C LEU A 22 16.44 -16.38 -14.67
N GLY A 23 16.49 -17.41 -15.49
CA GLY A 23 17.71 -18.12 -15.86
C GLY A 23 18.45 -18.71 -14.64
N SER A 24 19.77 -18.51 -14.55
CA SER A 24 20.60 -19.07 -13.47
C SER A 24 20.35 -18.48 -12.08
N GLN A 25 19.64 -17.36 -11.97
CA GLN A 25 19.30 -16.69 -10.72
C GLN A 25 17.81 -16.82 -10.36
N GLY A 26 17.23 -17.98 -10.57
CA GLY A 26 15.80 -18.25 -10.46
C GLY A 26 15.16 -18.07 -9.09
N THR A 27 15.95 -18.05 -7.99
CA THR A 27 15.40 -17.89 -6.64
C THR A 27 14.81 -16.50 -6.43
N ILE A 28 13.49 -16.42 -6.21
CA ILE A 28 12.74 -15.18 -5.97
C ILE A 28 12.64 -14.88 -4.48
N CYS A 29 12.34 -15.92 -3.69
CA CYS A 29 12.09 -15.83 -2.26
C CYS A 29 12.66 -17.07 -1.58
N GLY A 30 13.17 -16.91 -0.38
CA GLY A 30 13.61 -18.01 0.45
C GLY A 30 13.53 -17.69 1.91
N GLY A 31 13.24 -18.70 2.72
CA GLY A 31 13.06 -18.55 4.14
C GLY A 31 13.04 -19.88 4.87
N GLY A 32 12.74 -19.83 6.16
CA GLY A 32 12.65 -21.01 6.98
C GLY A 32 12.47 -20.70 8.45
N ARG A 33 12.51 -21.74 9.25
CA ARG A 33 12.43 -21.69 10.70
C ARG A 33 13.82 -21.56 11.31
N TYR A 34 13.96 -20.65 12.29
CA TYR A 34 15.25 -20.35 12.94
C TYR A 34 15.11 -20.05 14.44
N ASP A 35 14.56 -21.00 15.20
CA ASP A 35 14.23 -20.84 16.62
C ASP A 35 15.43 -20.46 17.51
N GLY A 36 16.64 -20.89 17.15
CA GLY A 36 17.83 -20.57 17.94
C GLY A 36 18.46 -19.21 17.66
N LEU A 37 17.95 -18.42 16.69
CA LEU A 37 18.60 -17.17 16.30
C LEU A 37 18.48 -16.09 17.36
N VAL A 38 17.28 -15.94 17.95
CA VAL A 38 17.01 -14.93 18.98
C VAL A 38 17.89 -15.17 20.21
N GLU A 39 18.05 -16.43 20.63
CA GLU A 39 18.92 -16.82 21.74
C GLU A 39 20.40 -16.55 21.44
N LYS A 40 20.87 -16.87 20.23
CA LYS A 40 22.24 -16.54 19.78
C LYS A 40 22.53 -15.03 19.77
N MET A 41 21.50 -14.21 19.61
CA MET A 41 21.59 -12.74 19.67
C MET A 41 21.43 -12.18 21.09
N GLY A 42 21.35 -13.03 22.13
CA GLY A 42 21.25 -12.63 23.53
C GLY A 42 19.81 -12.43 24.03
N GLY A 43 18.79 -12.79 23.26
CA GLY A 43 17.40 -12.78 23.68
C GLY A 43 16.96 -14.10 24.35
N ASN A 44 15.72 -14.15 24.80
CA ASN A 44 15.14 -15.39 25.31
C ASN A 44 14.91 -16.41 24.18
N PRO A 45 14.97 -17.72 24.44
CA PRO A 45 14.61 -18.74 23.47
C PRO A 45 13.22 -18.47 22.87
N THR A 46 13.15 -18.19 21.59
CA THR A 46 11.91 -17.77 20.92
C THR A 46 11.79 -18.46 19.55
N PRO A 47 10.73 -19.25 19.31
CA PRO A 47 10.47 -19.79 18.00
C PRO A 47 10.30 -18.67 16.97
N ALA A 48 10.99 -18.78 15.85
CA ALA A 48 10.95 -17.76 14.81
C ALA A 48 10.94 -18.38 13.42
N ILE A 49 10.18 -17.74 12.52
CA ILE A 49 10.11 -18.04 11.10
C ILE A 49 10.15 -16.74 10.31
N GLY A 50 10.82 -16.76 9.17
CA GLY A 50 10.84 -15.59 8.29
C GLY A 50 11.32 -15.95 6.91
N PHE A 51 11.25 -14.96 6.03
CA PHE A 51 11.70 -15.09 4.65
C PHE A 51 12.21 -13.73 4.13
N ALA A 52 12.99 -13.81 3.08
CA ALA A 52 13.42 -12.65 2.30
C ALA A 52 13.09 -12.87 0.83
N MET A 53 12.76 -11.79 0.12
CA MET A 53 12.48 -11.82 -1.30
C MET A 53 13.28 -10.77 -2.07
N GLY A 54 13.65 -11.09 -3.31
CA GLY A 54 14.30 -10.14 -4.21
C GLY A 54 13.27 -9.32 -4.94
N LEU A 55 13.07 -8.05 -4.51
CA LEU A 55 12.09 -7.15 -5.16
C LEU A 55 12.44 -6.88 -6.61
N GLU A 56 13.72 -6.74 -6.94
CA GLU A 56 14.19 -6.54 -8.31
C GLU A 56 13.88 -7.75 -9.20
N ARG A 57 14.01 -8.97 -8.66
CA ARG A 57 13.68 -10.20 -9.39
C ARG A 57 12.18 -10.32 -9.66
N ILE A 58 11.36 -9.94 -8.68
CA ILE A 58 9.90 -9.87 -8.84
C ILE A 58 9.54 -8.83 -9.90
N ALA A 59 10.17 -7.64 -9.84
CA ALA A 59 9.94 -6.58 -10.82
C ALA A 59 10.28 -7.02 -12.25
N LEU A 60 11.40 -7.72 -12.44
CA LEU A 60 11.78 -8.27 -13.75
C LEU A 60 10.76 -9.27 -14.28
N LEU A 61 10.26 -10.19 -13.44
CA LEU A 61 9.22 -11.15 -13.83
C LEU A 61 7.91 -10.48 -14.22
N ILE A 62 7.53 -9.41 -13.50
CA ILE A 62 6.32 -8.65 -13.79
C ILE A 62 6.48 -7.87 -15.10
N GLN A 63 7.65 -7.28 -15.35
CA GLN A 63 7.94 -6.55 -16.59
C GLN A 63 7.88 -7.47 -17.81
N ASP A 64 8.43 -8.67 -17.71
CA ASP A 64 8.43 -9.64 -18.80
C ASP A 64 7.01 -10.17 -19.12
N LYS A 65 6.21 -10.44 -18.08
CA LYS A 65 4.84 -10.96 -18.24
C LYS A 65 3.78 -9.88 -18.53
N ASN A 66 4.00 -8.64 -18.14
CA ASN A 66 3.09 -7.51 -18.28
C ASN A 66 3.81 -6.30 -18.90
N SER A 67 4.12 -6.36 -20.19
CA SER A 67 4.60 -5.20 -20.95
C SER A 67 3.61 -4.01 -20.94
N GLN A 68 2.41 -4.20 -20.40
CA GLN A 68 1.36 -3.21 -20.19
C GLN A 68 1.14 -2.88 -18.70
N LEU A 69 2.16 -2.85 -17.87
CA LEU A 69 2.04 -2.10 -16.62
C LEU A 69 1.92 -0.61 -16.98
N VAL A 70 0.74 -0.26 -17.50
CA VAL A 70 0.29 1.13 -17.52
C VAL A 70 0.41 1.59 -16.08
N LYS A 71 1.25 2.59 -15.83
CA LYS A 71 1.27 3.28 -14.52
C LYS A 71 -0.17 3.70 -14.27
N LYS A 72 -0.89 2.97 -13.43
CA LYS A 72 -2.24 3.36 -13.04
C LYS A 72 -2.11 4.74 -12.43
N ARG A 73 -2.71 5.73 -13.10
CA ARG A 73 -2.75 7.10 -12.61
C ARG A 73 -3.49 7.10 -11.29
N CYS A 74 -3.00 7.83 -10.29
CA CYS A 74 -3.72 8.03 -9.06
C CYS A 74 -5.09 8.65 -9.40
N GLN A 75 -6.18 8.03 -8.95
CA GLN A 75 -7.53 8.54 -9.19
C GLN A 75 -8.03 9.31 -7.97
N LEU A 76 -7.72 8.83 -6.78
CA LEU A 76 -8.13 9.41 -5.52
C LEU A 76 -6.92 9.77 -4.66
N TYR A 77 -6.89 10.97 -4.12
CA TYR A 77 -5.86 11.40 -3.18
C TYR A 77 -6.50 11.82 -1.85
N PHE A 78 -6.16 11.13 -0.76
CA PHE A 78 -6.65 11.45 0.56
C PHE A 78 -5.82 12.57 1.20
N VAL A 79 -6.50 13.63 1.60
CA VAL A 79 -5.99 14.76 2.38
C VAL A 79 -6.59 14.65 3.77
N ALA A 80 -5.78 14.39 4.78
CA ALA A 80 -6.24 14.18 6.15
C ALA A 80 -5.57 15.17 7.11
N LEU A 81 -6.37 15.90 7.88
CA LEU A 81 -5.94 16.98 8.78
C LEU A 81 -6.15 16.57 10.24
N GLY A 82 -5.03 16.32 10.94
CA GLY A 82 -5.02 15.86 12.32
C GLY A 82 -4.99 14.33 12.46
N ASP A 83 -4.60 13.86 13.64
CA ASP A 83 -4.33 12.43 13.91
C ASP A 83 -5.56 11.56 13.70
N GLN A 84 -6.71 12.01 14.18
CA GLN A 84 -7.95 11.25 14.05
C GLN A 84 -8.38 11.12 12.58
N ALA A 85 -8.29 12.21 11.81
CA ALA A 85 -8.60 12.20 10.38
C ALA A 85 -7.64 11.28 9.61
N GLN A 86 -6.37 11.23 10.00
CA GLN A 86 -5.38 10.33 9.42
C GLN A 86 -5.77 8.86 9.61
N ILE A 87 -6.16 8.48 10.84
CA ILE A 87 -6.59 7.12 11.15
C ILE A 87 -7.85 6.76 10.36
N GLU A 88 -8.85 7.63 10.34
CA GLU A 88 -10.10 7.39 9.64
C GLU A 88 -9.91 7.36 8.11
N SER A 89 -9.02 8.18 7.55
CA SER A 89 -8.69 8.13 6.12
C SER A 89 -8.11 6.77 5.71
N MET A 90 -7.27 6.17 6.55
CA MET A 90 -6.72 4.83 6.29
C MET A 90 -7.79 3.74 6.35
N LYS A 91 -8.72 3.81 7.32
CA LYS A 91 -9.84 2.88 7.43
C LYS A 91 -10.77 2.99 6.22
N LEU A 92 -11.11 4.23 5.80
CA LEU A 92 -11.92 4.48 4.62
C LEU A 92 -11.23 4.03 3.34
N SER A 93 -9.94 4.29 3.18
CA SER A 93 -9.15 3.82 2.05
C SER A 93 -9.21 2.31 1.92
N LYS A 94 -9.07 1.58 3.03
CA LYS A 94 -9.21 0.11 3.03
C LYS A 94 -10.60 -0.32 2.56
N LYS A 95 -11.67 0.29 3.07
CA LYS A 95 -13.05 -0.01 2.65
C LYS A 95 -13.27 0.29 1.16
N ILE A 96 -12.81 1.44 0.70
CA ILE A 96 -12.93 1.86 -0.71
C ILE A 96 -12.22 0.85 -1.61
N LEU A 97 -10.96 0.49 -1.33
CA LEU A 97 -10.19 -0.46 -2.14
C LEU A 97 -10.74 -1.90 -2.09
N GLN A 98 -11.43 -2.29 -1.02
CA GLN A 98 -12.12 -3.59 -0.96
C GLN A 98 -13.30 -3.67 -1.95
N VAL A 99 -14.04 -2.57 -2.13
CA VAL A 99 -15.21 -2.53 -3.03
C VAL A 99 -14.81 -2.12 -4.45
N LEU A 100 -13.80 -1.26 -4.59
CA LEU A 100 -13.30 -0.74 -5.85
C LEU A 100 -11.82 -1.14 -6.07
N PRO A 101 -11.52 -2.42 -6.32
CA PRO A 101 -10.13 -2.93 -6.34
C PRO A 101 -9.32 -2.41 -7.54
N ASN A 102 -9.97 -1.87 -8.55
CA ASN A 102 -9.33 -1.40 -9.79
C ASN A 102 -8.89 0.06 -9.75
N ILE A 103 -9.28 0.81 -8.71
CA ILE A 103 -8.87 2.20 -8.55
C ILE A 103 -7.47 2.31 -7.93
N THR A 104 -6.88 3.47 -8.10
CA THR A 104 -5.63 3.84 -7.44
C THR A 104 -5.88 4.98 -6.48
N LEU A 105 -5.60 4.75 -5.19
CA LEU A 105 -5.80 5.68 -4.09
C LEU A 105 -4.48 5.90 -3.37
N SER A 106 -4.16 7.16 -3.06
CA SER A 106 -3.00 7.54 -2.23
C SER A 106 -3.46 8.29 -1.00
N ASN A 107 -2.82 8.02 0.15
CA ASN A 107 -3.02 8.79 1.38
C ASN A 107 -1.84 9.72 1.63
N ASP A 108 -2.10 10.97 2.01
CA ASP A 108 -1.05 11.85 2.53
C ASP A 108 -0.77 11.53 4.00
N ILE A 109 0.41 11.01 4.28
CA ILE A 109 0.85 10.65 5.64
C ILE A 109 1.80 11.70 6.24
N SER A 110 1.97 12.86 5.59
CA SER A 110 2.99 13.85 5.97
C SER A 110 2.58 14.74 7.13
N MET A 111 1.32 14.67 7.60
CA MET A 111 0.77 15.54 8.66
C MET A 111 0.92 17.04 8.35
N GLY A 112 1.02 17.39 7.07
CA GLY A 112 1.18 18.78 6.62
C GLY A 112 -0.13 19.57 6.64
N SER A 113 -0.02 20.90 6.45
CA SER A 113 -1.20 21.75 6.31
C SER A 113 -2.04 21.37 5.08
N LEU A 114 -3.34 21.76 5.08
CA LEU A 114 -4.24 21.56 3.94
C LEU A 114 -3.61 22.01 2.61
N LYS A 115 -3.02 23.21 2.60
CA LYS A 115 -2.36 23.76 1.41
C LYS A 115 -1.20 22.87 0.91
N SER A 116 -0.41 22.33 1.83
CA SER A 116 0.70 21.45 1.49
C SER A 116 0.22 20.12 0.92
N GLN A 117 -0.78 19.51 1.55
CA GLN A 117 -1.35 18.24 1.11
C GLN A 117 -2.09 18.39 -0.23
N MET A 118 -2.86 19.46 -0.42
CA MET A 118 -3.51 19.77 -1.71
C MET A 118 -2.51 19.95 -2.85
N LYS A 119 -1.37 20.63 -2.60
CA LYS A 119 -0.30 20.75 -3.60
C LYS A 119 0.28 19.38 -4.00
N LYS A 120 0.32 18.42 -3.09
CA LYS A 120 0.76 17.04 -3.40
C LYS A 120 -0.32 16.29 -4.17
N ALA A 121 -1.61 16.49 -3.81
CA ALA A 121 -2.74 15.94 -4.54
C ALA A 121 -2.70 16.38 -6.02
N ASP A 122 -2.50 17.68 -6.28
CA ASP A 122 -2.35 18.20 -7.63
C ASP A 122 -1.16 17.58 -8.37
N LYS A 123 0.00 17.46 -7.70
CA LYS A 123 1.21 16.85 -8.28
C LYS A 123 1.05 15.35 -8.57
N SER A 124 0.20 14.65 -7.82
CA SER A 124 -0.08 13.23 -8.04
C SER A 124 -0.89 12.97 -9.30
N ASN A 125 -1.42 14.05 -9.91
CA ASN A 125 -2.30 14.01 -11.06
C ASN A 125 -3.59 13.21 -10.80
N ALA A 126 -4.05 13.16 -9.54
CA ALA A 126 -5.29 12.53 -9.15
C ALA A 126 -6.49 13.23 -9.79
N ASP A 127 -7.61 12.50 -9.89
CA ASP A 127 -8.85 13.07 -10.42
C ASP A 127 -9.61 13.80 -9.33
N PHE A 128 -9.60 13.24 -8.10
CA PHE A 128 -10.30 13.81 -6.95
C PHE A 128 -9.40 13.81 -5.71
N ALA A 129 -9.53 14.88 -4.90
CA ALA A 129 -9.06 14.92 -3.53
C ALA A 129 -10.21 14.58 -2.58
N LEU A 130 -9.97 13.63 -1.68
CA LEU A 130 -10.85 13.28 -0.56
C LEU A 130 -10.32 13.99 0.68
N ILE A 131 -11.05 14.95 1.21
CA ILE A 131 -10.61 15.79 2.31
C ILE A 131 -11.35 15.40 3.58
N LEU A 132 -10.60 15.14 4.62
CA LEU A 132 -11.10 14.79 5.94
C LEU A 132 -10.36 15.60 7.00
N GLY A 133 -11.09 16.41 7.77
CA GLY A 133 -10.61 17.20 8.87
C GLY A 133 -11.54 17.07 10.08
N GLU A 134 -11.32 17.89 11.10
CA GLU A 134 -12.14 17.86 12.32
C GLU A 134 -13.62 18.20 12.04
N GLU A 135 -13.87 19.14 11.13
CA GLU A 135 -15.21 19.55 10.75
C GLU A 135 -15.94 18.41 10.03
N GLU A 136 -15.31 17.79 9.05
CA GLU A 136 -15.85 16.65 8.33
C GLU A 136 -16.13 15.47 9.27
N LEU A 137 -15.20 15.15 10.17
CA LEU A 137 -15.39 14.09 11.16
C LEU A 137 -16.57 14.38 12.10
N SER A 138 -16.68 15.62 12.59
CA SER A 138 -17.76 16.02 13.50
C SER A 138 -19.15 15.92 12.85
N ASN A 139 -19.22 16.17 11.54
CA ASN A 139 -20.45 16.09 10.75
C ASN A 139 -20.68 14.71 10.12
N ASN A 140 -19.80 13.71 10.37
CA ASN A 140 -19.83 12.39 9.72
C ASN A 140 -19.82 12.48 8.20
N GLN A 141 -19.02 13.40 7.65
CA GLN A 141 -18.93 13.70 6.22
C GLN A 141 -17.52 13.60 5.69
N LEU A 142 -17.39 13.58 4.38
CA LEU A 142 -16.15 13.66 3.62
C LEU A 142 -16.34 14.71 2.52
N SER A 143 -15.39 15.63 2.38
CA SER A 143 -15.36 16.56 1.27
C SER A 143 -14.64 15.95 0.06
N ILE A 144 -15.31 15.93 -1.11
CA ILE A 144 -14.72 15.49 -2.38
C ILE A 144 -14.51 16.72 -3.27
N LYS A 145 -13.28 16.92 -3.69
CA LYS A 145 -12.91 18.01 -4.57
C LYS A 145 -12.33 17.47 -5.89
N PRO A 146 -12.96 17.78 -7.04
CA PRO A 146 -12.35 17.52 -8.34
C PRO A 146 -11.05 18.30 -8.48
N LEU A 147 -9.99 17.63 -8.94
CA LEU A 147 -8.69 18.25 -9.22
C LEU A 147 -8.50 18.55 -10.71
N LYS A 148 -9.41 18.04 -11.53
CA LYS A 148 -9.43 18.25 -12.99
C LYS A 148 -10.81 18.73 -13.42
N GLY A 149 -10.82 19.65 -14.40
CA GLY A 149 -12.07 20.19 -14.91
C GLY A 149 -12.69 21.30 -14.04
N GLN A 150 -13.96 21.60 -14.29
CA GLN A 150 -14.72 22.67 -13.62
C GLN A 150 -15.71 22.13 -12.59
N GLY A 151 -15.28 21.16 -11.76
CA GLY A 151 -16.13 20.61 -10.70
C GLY A 151 -16.10 21.44 -9.42
N VAL A 152 -17.21 21.42 -8.67
CA VAL A 152 -17.32 22.06 -7.37
C VAL A 152 -17.09 21.02 -6.27
N GLN A 153 -16.45 21.44 -5.17
CA GLN A 153 -16.30 20.63 -3.98
C GLN A 153 -17.67 20.27 -3.41
N GLN A 154 -17.87 19.02 -3.03
CA GLN A 154 -19.11 18.51 -2.44
C GLN A 154 -18.79 17.81 -1.12
N SER A 155 -19.72 17.91 -0.17
CA SER A 155 -19.66 17.16 1.09
C SER A 155 -20.62 15.97 1.00
N ILE A 156 -20.14 14.78 1.30
CA ILE A 156 -20.86 13.51 1.20
C ILE A 156 -20.82 12.82 2.57
N GLU A 157 -21.92 12.24 2.99
CA GLU A 157 -21.94 11.42 4.21
C GLU A 157 -21.01 10.21 4.07
N LEU A 158 -20.29 9.86 5.13
CA LEU A 158 -19.32 8.78 5.10
C LEU A 158 -19.93 7.43 4.71
N GLU A 159 -21.19 7.18 5.01
CA GLU A 159 -21.91 5.97 4.65
C GLU A 159 -22.17 5.86 3.13
N GLY A 160 -22.41 7.00 2.47
CA GLY A 160 -22.70 7.07 1.04
C GLY A 160 -21.47 7.16 0.12
N ILE A 161 -20.27 7.29 0.69
CA ILE A 161 -19.05 7.58 -0.08
C ILE A 161 -18.73 6.55 -1.17
N ILE A 162 -18.94 5.28 -0.87
CA ILE A 162 -18.62 4.18 -1.81
C ILE A 162 -19.56 4.25 -3.03
N GLN A 163 -20.85 4.42 -2.79
CA GLN A 163 -21.83 4.56 -3.86
C GLN A 163 -21.53 5.79 -4.73
N HIS A 164 -21.25 6.92 -4.11
CA HIS A 164 -20.90 8.14 -4.85
C HIS A 164 -19.63 7.96 -5.69
N LEU A 165 -18.60 7.30 -5.16
CA LEU A 165 -17.38 7.02 -5.92
C LEU A 165 -17.61 6.07 -7.10
N GLN A 166 -18.55 5.14 -7.00
CA GLN A 166 -18.95 4.27 -8.13
C GLN A 166 -19.61 5.03 -9.28
N GLU A 167 -20.29 6.14 -8.96
CA GLU A 167 -20.98 6.96 -9.95
C GLU A 167 -20.03 7.91 -10.71
N ILE A 168 -18.93 8.34 -10.07
CA ILE A 168 -18.05 9.37 -10.62
C ILE A 168 -16.72 8.83 -11.19
N LEU A 169 -16.36 7.56 -10.94
CA LEU A 169 -15.13 6.90 -11.40
C LEU A 169 -15.38 5.94 -12.57
#